data_c0f9358df7fdafe4b2e04445ee2422c8
#
_entry.id   c0f9358df7fdafe4b2e04445ee2422c8
#
_cell.length_a   1.000
_cell.length_b   1.000
_cell.length_c   1.000
_cell.angle_alpha   90.00
_cell.angle_beta   90.00
_cell.angle_gamma   90.00
#
_symmetry.space_group_name_H-M   'P 1'
#
loop_
_entity.id
_entity.type
_entity.pdbx_description
1 polymer ?
#
loop_
_entity_poly.entity_id
_entity_poly.type
_entity_poly.pdbx_seq_one_letter_code
_entity_poly.pdbx_strand_id
1 'polypeptide(L)'
;MNCKQAGLFLSGATLLLSLPACNGIFEGIYDMPTTETGNEYGFILIDEGTRTGRIYIDATDYTEWHYVDLHDKQLTTTQVGDAAPETWDFAVHRYDTKTNGGTVWESQAGSFDALPAPESVSEEQWTEDEWTTDRITIDMSQMMDGIILYAEDYWNPTLSRWLNVDTSTMPPIYTLSGKIYLLRLKDGTCAALRLANFMNDAAVKGYMTIDYLYPVE
;
A
#
# COMPACT_ATOMS: atom_id res chain seq x y z
N MET A 1 45.51 -76.53 15.82
CA MET A 1 46.00 -75.23 16.24
C MET A 1 45.10 -74.21 15.53
N ASN A 2 44.09 -73.67 16.23
CA ASN A 2 43.00 -72.92 15.67
C ASN A 2 43.20 -71.43 15.97
N CYS A 3 43.29 -70.66 14.91
CA CYS A 3 43.28 -69.22 14.98
C CYS A 3 41.85 -68.71 14.82
N LYS A 4 41.25 -68.12 15.87
CA LYS A 4 39.90 -67.48 15.82
C LYS A 4 40.09 -66.05 15.43
N GLN A 5 39.51 -65.68 14.29
CA GLN A 5 39.35 -64.29 13.91
C GLN A 5 38.15 -63.70 14.64
N ALA A 6 38.39 -62.61 15.35
CA ALA A 6 37.33 -61.79 15.94
C ALA A 6 36.95 -60.67 14.93
N GLY A 7 35.74 -60.71 14.43
CA GLY A 7 35.17 -59.67 13.59
C GLY A 7 34.71 -58.46 14.43
N LEU A 8 35.25 -57.32 14.15
CA LEU A 8 34.86 -56.03 14.75
C LEU A 8 33.70 -55.42 13.92
N PHE A 9 32.50 -55.44 14.47
CA PHE A 9 31.37 -54.69 13.89
C PHE A 9 31.48 -53.24 14.27
N LEU A 10 31.77 -52.41 13.28
CA LEU A 10 31.73 -50.95 13.42
C LEU A 10 30.28 -50.49 13.17
N SER A 11 29.56 -50.19 14.24
CA SER A 11 28.22 -49.64 14.17
C SER A 11 28.32 -48.14 13.88
N GLY A 12 28.08 -47.74 12.63
CA GLY A 12 28.00 -46.34 12.22
C GLY A 12 26.68 -45.73 12.69
N ALA A 13 26.75 -44.94 13.74
CA ALA A 13 25.60 -44.07 14.13
C ALA A 13 25.52 -42.87 13.17
N THR A 14 24.56 -42.94 12.25
CA THR A 14 24.24 -41.78 11.40
C THR A 14 23.49 -40.75 12.23
N LEU A 15 24.16 -39.69 12.61
CA LEU A 15 23.57 -38.54 13.29
C LEU A 15 22.77 -37.74 12.25
N LEU A 16 21.46 -37.91 12.23
CA LEU A 16 20.52 -37.05 11.49
C LEU A 16 20.46 -35.70 12.22
N LEU A 17 21.23 -34.75 11.72
CA LEU A 17 21.06 -33.34 12.06
C LEU A 17 19.73 -32.85 11.45
N SER A 18 18.67 -32.86 12.23
CA SER A 18 17.47 -32.13 11.93
C SER A 18 17.79 -30.62 12.05
N LEU A 19 18.03 -29.98 10.92
CA LEU A 19 18.05 -28.53 10.85
C LEU A 19 16.62 -28.05 11.17
N PRO A 20 16.41 -27.24 12.20
CA PRO A 20 15.15 -26.55 12.34
C PRO A 20 15.06 -25.58 11.15
N ALA A 21 14.16 -25.90 10.21
CA ALA A 21 13.77 -24.95 9.20
C ALA A 21 13.29 -23.69 9.94
N CYS A 22 13.90 -22.56 9.68
CA CYS A 22 13.46 -21.25 10.16
C CYS A 22 12.08 -20.93 9.58
N ASN A 23 11.01 -21.45 10.18
CA ASN A 23 9.64 -21.05 9.90
C ASN A 23 9.21 -19.81 10.71
N GLY A 24 10.11 -19.22 11.51
CA GLY A 24 9.75 -18.21 12.49
C GLY A 24 9.74 -16.75 12.00
N ILE A 25 9.93 -16.47 10.71
CA ILE A 25 9.94 -15.07 10.21
C ILE A 25 8.57 -14.65 9.64
N PHE A 26 7.65 -15.60 9.42
CA PHE A 26 6.32 -15.33 8.87
C PHE A 26 5.15 -15.68 9.80
N GLU A 27 5.41 -16.17 11.00
CA GLU A 27 4.38 -16.57 12.00
C GLU A 27 3.72 -15.38 12.71
N GLY A 28 3.61 -14.26 12.19
CA GLY A 28 2.87 -13.12 12.73
C GLY A 28 2.14 -12.32 11.66
N ILE A 29 2.30 -12.71 10.40
CA ILE A 29 1.73 -11.96 9.27
C ILE A 29 0.50 -12.67 8.68
N TYR A 30 0.31 -13.97 8.97
CA TYR A 30 -0.75 -14.79 8.34
C TYR A 30 -1.68 -15.52 9.33
N ASP A 31 -1.48 -15.42 10.63
CA ASP A 31 -2.25 -16.21 11.62
C ASP A 31 -3.50 -15.47 12.17
N MET A 32 -3.92 -14.38 11.56
CA MET A 32 -5.17 -13.72 11.89
C MET A 32 -6.28 -14.16 10.91
N PRO A 33 -7.52 -14.35 11.37
CA PRO A 33 -8.64 -14.66 10.49
C PRO A 33 -8.97 -13.44 9.62
N THR A 34 -8.25 -13.30 8.53
CA THR A 34 -8.54 -12.33 7.48
C THR A 34 -9.68 -12.83 6.64
N THR A 35 -10.72 -12.04 6.49
CA THR A 35 -11.81 -12.35 5.56
C THR A 35 -11.38 -11.90 4.18
N GLU A 36 -11.07 -12.84 3.29
CA GLU A 36 -11.00 -12.55 1.87
C GLU A 36 -12.42 -12.22 1.40
N THR A 37 -12.60 -11.04 0.82
CA THR A 37 -13.94 -10.57 0.43
C THR A 37 -14.44 -11.19 -0.88
N GLY A 38 -13.58 -11.90 -1.62
CA GLY A 38 -13.88 -12.39 -2.96
C GLY A 38 -13.97 -11.29 -4.03
N ASN A 39 -13.66 -10.05 -3.68
CA ASN A 39 -13.57 -8.96 -4.62
C ASN A 39 -12.21 -8.99 -5.34
N GLU A 40 -12.22 -8.79 -6.64
CA GLU A 40 -10.99 -8.65 -7.43
C GLU A 40 -10.31 -7.30 -7.17
N TYR A 41 -11.11 -6.23 -7.02
CA TYR A 41 -10.68 -4.87 -6.71
C TYR A 41 -11.44 -4.29 -5.52
N GLY A 42 -10.91 -3.23 -4.96
CA GLY A 42 -11.40 -2.60 -3.75
C GLY A 42 -10.85 -3.28 -2.51
N PHE A 43 -11.65 -3.46 -1.51
CA PHE A 43 -11.26 -4.11 -0.27
C PHE A 43 -11.20 -5.63 -0.50
N ILE A 44 -10.00 -6.16 -0.70
CA ILE A 44 -9.75 -7.59 -0.96
C ILE A 44 -9.48 -8.38 0.32
N LEU A 45 -9.11 -7.69 1.38
CA LEU A 45 -8.81 -8.26 2.70
C LEU A 45 -9.34 -7.32 3.77
N ILE A 46 -10.11 -7.85 4.73
CA ILE A 46 -10.65 -7.12 5.88
C ILE A 46 -10.43 -7.96 7.13
N ASP A 47 -9.80 -7.40 8.15
CA ASP A 47 -9.68 -7.94 9.49
C ASP A 47 -10.27 -6.93 10.48
N GLU A 48 -11.49 -7.20 10.93
CA GLU A 48 -12.18 -6.34 11.90
C GLU A 48 -11.54 -6.43 13.31
N GLY A 49 -10.90 -7.55 13.64
CA GLY A 49 -10.26 -7.75 14.93
C GLY A 49 -9.04 -6.87 15.13
N THR A 50 -8.23 -6.72 14.10
CA THR A 50 -7.06 -5.83 14.06
C THR A 50 -7.36 -4.48 13.43
N ARG A 51 -8.54 -4.31 12.83
CA ARG A 51 -8.94 -3.10 12.08
C ARG A 51 -8.05 -2.83 10.87
N THR A 52 -7.37 -3.86 10.38
CA THR A 52 -6.46 -3.78 9.24
C THR A 52 -7.07 -4.43 8.01
N GLY A 53 -6.48 -4.16 6.87
CA GLY A 53 -6.85 -4.83 5.64
C GLY A 53 -6.03 -4.38 4.46
N ARG A 54 -6.51 -4.76 3.29
CA ARG A 54 -5.83 -4.47 2.03
C ARG A 54 -6.83 -4.03 0.96
N ILE A 55 -6.46 -2.99 0.27
CA ILE A 55 -7.18 -2.45 -0.88
C ILE A 55 -6.33 -2.72 -2.12
N TYR A 56 -6.96 -3.21 -3.19
CA TYR A 56 -6.32 -3.40 -4.49
C TYR A 56 -7.08 -2.61 -5.55
N ILE A 57 -6.36 -1.74 -6.27
CA ILE A 57 -6.94 -0.78 -7.22
C ILE A 57 -6.24 -0.95 -8.56
N ASP A 58 -7.03 -1.11 -9.63
CA ASP A 58 -6.55 -0.93 -11.00
C ASP A 58 -6.64 0.56 -11.35
N ALA A 59 -5.55 1.27 -11.14
CA ALA A 59 -5.39 2.67 -11.50
C ALA A 59 -4.55 2.83 -12.77
N THR A 60 -4.71 1.93 -13.75
CA THR A 60 -3.97 1.99 -15.02
C THR A 60 -4.54 3.02 -15.98
N ASP A 61 -5.81 3.35 -15.88
CA ASP A 61 -6.47 4.38 -16.69
C ASP A 61 -6.14 5.79 -16.18
N TYR A 62 -5.62 6.63 -17.05
CA TYR A 62 -5.28 8.02 -16.75
C TYR A 62 -6.50 8.95 -16.69
N THR A 63 -7.67 8.48 -17.07
CA THR A 63 -8.89 9.29 -17.07
C THR A 63 -9.79 9.02 -15.86
N GLU A 64 -9.33 8.22 -14.88
CA GLU A 64 -10.14 7.76 -13.77
C GLU A 64 -9.58 8.17 -12.41
N TRP A 65 -10.49 8.56 -11.50
CA TRP A 65 -10.26 8.62 -10.07
C TRP A 65 -10.91 7.42 -9.38
N HIS A 66 -10.18 6.80 -8.46
CA HIS A 66 -10.63 5.70 -7.63
C HIS A 66 -10.82 6.19 -6.20
N TYR A 67 -12.06 6.37 -5.78
CA TYR A 67 -12.45 6.90 -4.47
C TYR A 67 -12.65 5.78 -3.47
N VAL A 68 -11.97 5.85 -2.34
CA VAL A 68 -12.02 4.88 -1.25
C VAL A 68 -12.81 5.44 -0.09
N ASP A 69 -13.82 4.70 0.34
CA ASP A 69 -14.55 4.91 1.58
C ASP A 69 -14.11 3.86 2.60
N LEU A 70 -13.41 4.30 3.66
CA LEU A 70 -12.91 3.43 4.72
C LEU A 70 -14.00 3.05 5.72
N HIS A 71 -15.09 3.83 5.82
CA HIS A 71 -16.21 3.54 6.71
C HIS A 71 -17.04 2.38 6.18
N ASP A 72 -17.49 2.49 4.93
CA ASP A 72 -18.36 1.51 4.29
C ASP A 72 -17.60 0.42 3.50
N LYS A 73 -16.25 0.49 3.50
CA LYS A 73 -15.38 -0.45 2.75
C LYS A 73 -15.74 -0.51 1.27
N GLN A 74 -15.91 0.65 0.65
CA GLN A 74 -16.29 0.77 -0.75
C GLN A 74 -15.20 1.41 -1.60
N LEU A 75 -15.13 0.99 -2.86
CA LEU A 75 -14.33 1.60 -3.92
C LEU A 75 -15.27 2.04 -5.02
N THR A 76 -15.23 3.32 -5.38
CA THR A 76 -16.04 3.91 -6.46
C THR A 76 -15.10 4.55 -7.47
N THR A 77 -15.30 4.29 -8.75
CA THR A 77 -14.52 4.88 -9.84
C THR A 77 -15.36 5.89 -10.61
N THR A 78 -14.80 7.07 -10.89
CA THR A 78 -15.42 8.09 -11.75
C THR A 78 -14.39 8.63 -12.74
N GLN A 79 -14.85 9.27 -13.81
CA GLN A 79 -13.96 9.97 -14.73
C GLN A 79 -13.40 11.24 -14.08
N VAL A 80 -12.17 11.59 -14.44
CA VAL A 80 -11.55 12.86 -14.05
C VAL A 80 -12.41 14.02 -14.58
N GLY A 81 -12.79 14.94 -13.69
CA GLY A 81 -13.70 16.04 -14.00
C GLY A 81 -15.16 15.77 -13.66
N ASP A 82 -15.54 14.52 -13.42
CA ASP A 82 -16.87 14.20 -12.88
C ASP A 82 -16.97 14.51 -11.39
N ALA A 83 -18.21 14.58 -10.88
CA ALA A 83 -18.44 14.77 -9.46
C ALA A 83 -17.94 13.57 -8.66
N ALA A 84 -17.25 13.85 -7.54
CA ALA A 84 -16.89 12.81 -6.58
C ALA A 84 -18.13 12.13 -5.98
N PRO A 85 -18.02 10.87 -5.51
CA PRO A 85 -19.10 10.22 -4.76
C PRO A 85 -19.50 11.01 -3.52
N GLU A 86 -20.70 10.75 -3.01
CA GLU A 86 -21.22 11.45 -1.82
C GLU A 86 -20.35 11.18 -0.58
N THR A 87 -19.90 9.92 -0.43
CA THR A 87 -19.03 9.47 0.66
C THR A 87 -17.72 8.93 0.12
N TRP A 88 -16.63 9.40 0.68
CA TRP A 88 -15.26 8.93 0.42
C TRP A 88 -14.28 9.59 1.39
N ASP A 89 -13.12 8.99 1.57
CA ASP A 89 -12.09 9.47 2.48
C ASP A 89 -10.83 9.94 1.74
N PHE A 90 -10.36 9.12 0.81
CA PHE A 90 -9.25 9.47 -0.08
C PHE A 90 -9.49 8.90 -1.49
N ALA A 91 -8.78 9.43 -2.46
CA ALA A 91 -8.84 8.94 -3.83
C ALA A 91 -7.45 8.74 -4.42
N VAL A 92 -7.36 7.85 -5.40
CA VAL A 92 -6.14 7.49 -6.11
C VAL A 92 -6.35 7.71 -7.61
N HIS A 93 -5.39 8.39 -8.24
CA HIS A 93 -5.27 8.55 -9.68
C HIS A 93 -3.87 8.14 -10.09
N ARG A 94 -3.73 7.02 -10.78
CA ARG A 94 -2.42 6.42 -10.99
C ARG A 94 -1.71 6.16 -9.64
N TYR A 95 -0.85 7.06 -9.22
CA TYR A 95 -0.16 7.07 -7.93
C TYR A 95 -0.27 8.41 -7.19
N ASP A 96 -0.92 9.38 -7.81
CA ASP A 96 -1.31 10.63 -7.15
C ASP A 96 -2.54 10.41 -6.28
N THR A 97 -2.68 11.20 -5.24
CA THR A 97 -3.73 11.05 -4.25
C THR A 97 -4.36 12.38 -3.90
N LYS A 98 -5.60 12.35 -3.43
CA LYS A 98 -6.28 13.47 -2.77
C LYS A 98 -7.14 12.96 -1.62
N THR A 99 -7.52 13.85 -0.72
CA THR A 99 -8.37 13.56 0.44
C THR A 99 -9.71 14.28 0.31
N ASN A 100 -10.71 13.86 1.09
CA ASN A 100 -12.00 14.57 1.18
C ASN A 100 -11.95 15.66 2.26
N GLY A 101 -11.07 16.65 2.09
CA GLY A 101 -10.85 17.70 3.10
C GLY A 101 -10.18 17.19 4.37
N GLY A 102 -9.48 16.08 4.27
CA GLY A 102 -8.61 15.54 5.31
C GLY A 102 -7.21 16.13 5.28
N THR A 103 -6.36 15.67 6.22
CA THR A 103 -4.95 16.05 6.27
C THR A 103 -4.06 14.83 6.44
N VAL A 104 -2.83 14.89 5.93
CA VAL A 104 -1.90 13.75 5.92
C VAL A 104 -0.60 14.08 6.62
N TRP A 105 -0.10 13.14 7.40
CA TRP A 105 1.24 13.17 8.00
C TRP A 105 2.04 11.92 7.63
N GLU A 106 3.31 12.10 7.22
CA GLU A 106 4.24 11.01 6.94
C GLU A 106 4.92 10.54 8.21
N SER A 107 4.68 9.29 8.62
CA SER A 107 5.27 8.68 9.81
C SER A 107 6.66 8.10 9.53
N GLN A 108 7.50 8.05 10.57
CA GLN A 108 8.76 7.30 10.58
C GLN A 108 8.59 5.88 11.15
N ALA A 109 7.38 5.47 11.53
CA ALA A 109 7.08 4.14 12.05
C ALA A 109 7.32 3.06 10.97
N GLY A 110 7.86 1.92 11.38
CA GLY A 110 8.07 0.77 10.48
C GLY A 110 6.88 -0.19 10.39
N SER A 111 5.91 -0.09 11.31
CA SER A 111 4.70 -0.90 11.37
C SER A 111 3.53 -0.08 11.90
N PHE A 112 2.29 -0.54 11.68
CA PHE A 112 1.10 0.11 12.21
C PHE A 112 1.11 0.14 13.75
N ASP A 113 1.60 -0.91 14.41
CA ASP A 113 1.68 -0.98 15.88
C ASP A 113 2.69 0.00 16.49
N ALA A 114 3.60 0.52 15.70
CA ALA A 114 4.61 1.49 16.14
C ALA A 114 4.20 2.95 15.87
N LEU A 115 2.98 3.18 15.35
CA LEU A 115 2.48 4.52 15.10
C LEU A 115 2.29 5.27 16.43
N PRO A 116 2.63 6.56 16.47
CA PRO A 116 2.23 7.41 17.58
C PRO A 116 0.72 7.68 17.54
N ALA A 117 0.14 7.99 18.68
CA ALA A 117 -1.23 8.46 18.73
C ALA A 117 -1.38 9.74 17.85
N PRO A 118 -2.43 9.84 17.03
CA PRO A 118 -2.60 10.98 16.11
C PRO A 118 -2.56 12.34 16.80
N GLU A 119 -3.03 12.44 18.04
CA GLU A 119 -3.06 13.67 18.84
C GLU A 119 -1.66 14.13 19.29
N SER A 120 -0.67 13.23 19.23
CA SER A 120 0.72 13.55 19.57
C SER A 120 1.49 14.22 18.43
N VAL A 121 0.92 14.23 17.22
CA VAL A 121 1.50 14.87 16.04
C VAL A 121 1.11 16.34 16.02
N SER A 122 2.10 17.24 15.96
CA SER A 122 1.82 18.67 15.96
C SER A 122 1.09 19.13 14.68
N GLU A 123 0.20 20.11 14.79
CA GLU A 123 -0.68 20.54 13.70
C GLU A 123 0.09 21.00 12.46
N GLU A 124 1.26 21.62 12.63
CA GLU A 124 2.07 22.10 11.50
C GLU A 124 2.68 20.98 10.64
N GLN A 125 2.61 19.73 11.09
CA GLN A 125 3.13 18.57 10.37
C GLN A 125 2.08 17.92 9.45
N TRP A 126 0.80 18.28 9.64
CA TRP A 126 -0.28 17.77 8.81
C TRP A 126 -0.40 18.60 7.53
N THR A 127 -0.50 17.93 6.40
CA THR A 127 -0.53 18.54 5.06
C THR A 127 -1.93 18.40 4.47
N GLU A 128 -2.51 19.50 4.07
CA GLU A 128 -3.77 19.57 3.32
C GLU A 128 -3.53 19.28 1.83
N ASP A 129 -4.63 19.08 1.11
CA ASP A 129 -4.58 19.01 -0.35
C ASP A 129 -4.28 20.38 -0.96
N GLU A 130 -3.51 20.38 -2.04
CA GLU A 130 -3.17 21.57 -2.83
C GLU A 130 -3.85 21.51 -4.20
N TRP A 131 -4.25 22.67 -4.71
CA TRP A 131 -4.72 22.75 -6.10
C TRP A 131 -3.55 22.64 -7.06
N THR A 132 -3.71 21.85 -8.10
CA THR A 132 -2.69 21.63 -9.12
C THR A 132 -3.24 21.71 -10.53
N THR A 133 -2.38 22.12 -11.48
CA THR A 133 -2.68 22.18 -12.91
C THR A 133 -1.69 21.37 -13.74
N ASP A 134 -0.75 20.67 -13.10
CA ASP A 134 0.38 19.97 -13.75
C ASP A 134 0.76 18.63 -13.11
N ARG A 135 -0.12 18.06 -12.26
CA ARG A 135 0.11 16.77 -11.61
C ARG A 135 -0.79 15.67 -12.15
N ILE A 136 -2.07 15.93 -12.26
CA ILE A 136 -3.05 14.92 -12.63
C ILE A 136 -3.00 14.68 -14.14
N THR A 137 -2.15 13.77 -14.55
CA THR A 137 -1.92 13.45 -15.97
C THR A 137 -3.11 12.67 -16.53
N ILE A 138 -3.76 13.19 -17.56
CA ILE A 138 -4.93 12.54 -18.19
C ILE A 138 -4.63 11.97 -19.58
N ASP A 139 -3.58 12.44 -20.25
CA ASP A 139 -3.16 11.90 -21.54
C ASP A 139 -1.65 12.05 -21.74
N MET A 140 -1.01 10.93 -22.09
CA MET A 140 0.42 10.85 -22.42
C MET A 140 0.65 10.39 -23.87
N SER A 141 -0.37 10.30 -24.70
CA SER A 141 -0.26 9.75 -26.08
C SER A 141 0.73 10.50 -26.96
N GLN A 142 0.92 11.80 -26.68
CA GLN A 142 1.85 12.68 -27.40
C GLN A 142 3.12 13.02 -26.56
N MET A 143 3.43 12.23 -25.55
CA MET A 143 4.61 12.45 -24.68
C MET A 143 5.92 12.51 -25.47
N MET A 144 6.04 11.73 -26.54
CA MET A 144 7.24 11.74 -27.40
C MET A 144 7.42 13.07 -28.16
N ASP A 145 6.35 13.82 -28.34
CA ASP A 145 6.36 15.18 -28.92
C ASP A 145 6.46 16.27 -27.83
N GLY A 146 6.64 15.85 -26.58
CA GLY A 146 6.74 16.75 -25.42
C GLY A 146 5.40 17.28 -24.92
N ILE A 147 4.27 16.68 -25.34
CA ILE A 147 2.93 17.09 -24.95
C ILE A 147 2.36 16.08 -23.96
N ILE A 148 2.03 16.55 -22.76
CA ILE A 148 1.30 15.83 -21.73
C ILE A 148 0.10 16.68 -21.34
N LEU A 149 -1.07 16.07 -21.27
CA LEU A 149 -2.28 16.76 -20.82
C LEU A 149 -2.54 16.46 -19.34
N TYR A 150 -2.87 17.52 -18.62
CA TYR A 150 -3.18 17.46 -17.19
C TYR A 150 -4.61 17.96 -16.94
N ALA A 151 -5.24 17.40 -15.93
CA ALA A 151 -6.46 17.98 -15.34
C ALA A 151 -6.09 18.94 -14.22
N GLU A 152 -6.94 19.94 -14.01
CA GLU A 152 -6.90 20.80 -12.84
C GLU A 152 -7.71 20.13 -11.72
N ASP A 153 -7.08 19.81 -10.59
CA ASP A 153 -7.73 19.16 -9.46
C ASP A 153 -6.94 19.38 -8.17
N TYR A 154 -7.45 18.89 -7.06
CA TYR A 154 -6.71 18.79 -5.81
C TYR A 154 -5.82 17.55 -5.80
N TRP A 155 -4.68 17.65 -5.12
CA TRP A 155 -3.79 16.53 -4.84
C TRP A 155 -3.15 16.69 -3.46
N ASN A 156 -2.82 15.57 -2.80
CA ASN A 156 -2.11 15.59 -1.53
C ASN A 156 -0.61 15.41 -1.76
N PRO A 157 0.24 16.43 -1.52
CA PRO A 157 1.67 16.36 -1.80
C PRO A 157 2.42 15.40 -0.85
N THR A 158 1.86 15.11 0.31
CA THR A 158 2.47 14.20 1.28
C THR A 158 2.12 12.75 0.97
N LEU A 159 0.85 12.41 0.81
CA LEU A 159 0.42 11.04 0.52
C LEU A 159 0.93 10.56 -0.85
N SER A 160 0.94 11.42 -1.86
CA SER A 160 1.44 11.07 -3.19
C SER A 160 2.92 10.70 -3.22
N ARG A 161 3.70 11.03 -2.18
CA ARG A 161 5.09 10.54 -2.03
C ARG A 161 5.21 9.08 -1.61
N TRP A 162 4.11 8.37 -1.40
CA TRP A 162 4.17 6.92 -1.16
C TRP A 162 4.86 6.16 -2.29
N LEU A 163 4.86 6.72 -3.52
CA LEU A 163 5.62 6.24 -4.67
C LEU A 163 6.42 7.39 -5.29
N ASN A 164 7.73 7.27 -5.31
CA ASN A 164 8.60 8.22 -5.99
C ASN A 164 8.82 7.77 -7.43
N VAL A 165 8.59 8.68 -8.37
CA VAL A 165 8.82 8.45 -9.80
C VAL A 165 9.92 9.38 -10.29
N ASP A 166 11.09 8.81 -10.53
CA ASP A 166 12.22 9.55 -11.12
C ASP A 166 12.13 9.50 -12.64
N THR A 167 11.77 10.62 -13.25
CA THR A 167 11.64 10.79 -14.70
C THR A 167 12.93 11.32 -15.36
N SER A 168 14.01 11.48 -14.61
CA SER A 168 15.30 11.93 -15.15
C SER A 168 15.96 10.88 -16.05
N THR A 169 15.49 9.63 -16.00
CA THR A 169 15.92 8.51 -16.83
C THR A 169 14.78 7.97 -17.69
N MET A 170 15.11 7.29 -18.78
CA MET A 170 14.16 6.57 -19.62
C MET A 170 14.56 5.10 -19.72
N PRO A 171 13.74 4.14 -19.23
CA PRO A 171 12.42 4.35 -18.61
C PRO A 171 12.51 4.96 -17.19
N PRO A 172 11.44 5.61 -16.70
CA PRO A 172 11.38 6.16 -15.35
C PRO A 172 11.59 5.10 -14.27
N ILE A 173 12.27 5.49 -13.18
CA ILE A 173 12.51 4.63 -12.03
C ILE A 173 11.42 4.88 -10.98
N TYR A 174 10.79 3.80 -10.52
CA TYR A 174 9.73 3.83 -9.51
C TYR A 174 10.25 3.23 -8.21
N THR A 175 10.08 3.95 -7.11
CA THR A 175 10.56 3.51 -5.80
C THR A 175 9.48 3.70 -4.74
N LEU A 176 9.07 2.60 -4.08
CA LEU A 176 8.18 2.68 -2.92
C LEU A 176 8.88 3.45 -1.79
N SER A 177 8.15 4.36 -1.13
CA SER A 177 8.67 5.04 0.06
C SER A 177 8.84 4.07 1.23
N GLY A 178 8.02 3.02 1.30
CA GLY A 178 7.93 2.10 2.44
C GLY A 178 7.36 2.75 3.71
N LYS A 179 6.94 4.01 3.63
CA LYS A 179 6.43 4.79 4.76
C LYS A 179 4.97 4.48 5.06
N ILE A 180 4.57 4.76 6.30
CA ILE A 180 3.18 4.77 6.72
C ILE A 180 2.72 6.23 6.82
N TYR A 181 1.56 6.50 6.28
CA TYR A 181 0.94 7.82 6.26
C TYR A 181 -0.29 7.80 7.16
N LEU A 182 -0.35 8.69 8.15
CA LEU A 182 -1.57 8.95 8.89
C LEU A 182 -2.43 9.91 8.08
N LEU A 183 -3.68 9.56 7.89
CA LEU A 183 -4.70 10.35 7.25
C LEU A 183 -5.75 10.71 8.30
N ARG A 184 -5.88 11.99 8.65
CA ARG A 184 -6.97 12.50 9.46
C ARG A 184 -8.13 12.79 8.52
N LEU A 185 -9.25 12.11 8.72
CA LEU A 185 -10.43 12.21 7.89
C LEU A 185 -11.24 13.47 8.24
N LYS A 186 -12.19 13.83 7.39
CA LYS A 186 -13.05 15.00 7.55
C LYS A 186 -13.88 14.97 8.83
N ASP A 187 -14.25 13.79 9.31
CA ASP A 187 -15.01 13.59 10.56
C ASP A 187 -14.12 13.60 11.81
N GLY A 188 -12.80 13.72 11.65
CA GLY A 188 -11.81 13.73 12.72
C GLY A 188 -11.26 12.36 13.10
N THR A 189 -11.80 11.26 12.57
CA THR A 189 -11.19 9.94 12.74
C THR A 189 -9.87 9.84 11.97
N CYS A 190 -9.02 8.88 12.31
CA CYS A 190 -7.73 8.71 11.64
C CYS A 190 -7.60 7.32 11.03
N ALA A 191 -6.97 7.27 9.85
CA ALA A 191 -6.55 6.05 9.19
C ALA A 191 -5.03 6.05 9.03
N ALA A 192 -4.43 4.87 8.90
CA ALA A 192 -3.04 4.71 8.49
C ALA A 192 -2.98 3.94 7.18
N LEU A 193 -2.20 4.42 6.24
CA LEU A 193 -2.06 3.86 4.90
C LEU A 193 -0.60 3.56 4.58
N ARG A 194 -0.34 2.46 3.88
CA ARG A 194 0.97 2.14 3.31
C ARG A 194 0.80 1.55 1.92
N LEU A 195 1.46 2.12 0.93
CA LEU A 195 1.56 1.50 -0.39
C LEU A 195 2.51 0.31 -0.31
N ALA A 196 1.96 -0.90 -0.47
CA ALA A 196 2.71 -2.16 -0.41
C ALA A 196 3.24 -2.58 -1.78
N ASN A 197 2.51 -2.29 -2.86
CA ASN A 197 2.93 -2.57 -4.24
C ASN A 197 2.23 -1.60 -5.22
N PHE A 198 2.83 -1.41 -6.39
CA PHE A 198 2.29 -0.55 -7.47
C PHE A 198 2.20 -1.27 -8.82
N MET A 199 2.35 -2.60 -8.82
CA MET A 199 2.30 -3.45 -10.02
C MET A 199 1.45 -4.69 -9.75
N ASN A 200 0.91 -5.26 -10.83
CA ASN A 200 0.32 -6.59 -10.79
C ASN A 200 1.38 -7.71 -10.98
N ASP A 201 0.95 -8.97 -10.98
CA ASP A 201 1.82 -10.15 -11.17
C ASP A 201 2.51 -10.18 -12.54
N ALA A 202 1.95 -9.49 -13.54
CA ALA A 202 2.57 -9.32 -14.86
C ALA A 202 3.54 -8.12 -14.93
N ALA A 203 3.88 -7.52 -13.79
CA ALA A 203 4.73 -6.33 -13.68
C ALA A 203 4.19 -5.09 -14.42
N VAL A 204 2.88 -5.02 -14.62
CA VAL A 204 2.20 -3.83 -15.16
C VAL A 204 2.01 -2.82 -14.04
N LYS A 205 2.51 -1.59 -14.25
CA LYS A 205 2.43 -0.49 -13.27
C LYS A 205 1.04 0.16 -13.27
N GLY A 206 0.63 0.67 -12.11
CA GLY A 206 -0.67 1.30 -11.92
C GLY A 206 -1.65 0.44 -11.12
N TYR A 207 -1.27 -0.80 -10.78
CA TYR A 207 -2.03 -1.64 -9.87
C TYR A 207 -1.57 -1.37 -8.44
N MET A 208 -2.38 -0.64 -7.69
CA MET A 208 -2.01 -0.15 -6.36
C MET A 208 -2.49 -1.11 -5.29
N THR A 209 -1.56 -1.68 -4.51
CA THR A 209 -1.85 -2.49 -3.33
C THR A 209 -1.60 -1.65 -2.09
N ILE A 210 -2.65 -1.34 -1.33
CA ILE A 210 -2.59 -0.45 -0.17
C ILE A 210 -2.97 -1.24 1.08
N ASP A 211 -2.04 -1.35 2.03
CA ASP A 211 -2.35 -1.82 3.37
C ASP A 211 -2.92 -0.66 4.19
N TYR A 212 -3.95 -0.92 5.00
CA TYR A 212 -4.56 0.10 5.85
C TYR A 212 -4.80 -0.39 7.28
N LEU A 213 -4.85 0.54 8.21
CA LEU A 213 -5.40 0.40 9.57
C LEU A 213 -6.47 1.49 9.74
N TYR A 214 -7.70 1.10 10.09
CA TYR A 214 -8.80 2.04 10.32
C TYR A 214 -9.85 1.48 11.28
N PRO A 215 -10.27 2.26 12.29
CA PRO A 215 -9.69 3.52 12.75
C PRO A 215 -8.37 3.34 13.52
N VAL A 216 -7.50 4.36 13.49
CA VAL A 216 -6.34 4.48 14.38
C VAL A 216 -6.82 5.08 15.70
N GLU A 217 -6.44 4.46 16.82
CA GLU A 217 -6.72 4.93 18.18
C GLU A 217 -5.51 5.64 18.79
#